data_cf9e5f66cfc7b5ff6fa21c7d2eadf628
#
_entry.id   cf9e5f66cfc7b5ff6fa21c7d2eadf628
#
_cell.length_a   1.000
_cell.length_b   1.000
_cell.length_c   1.000
_cell.angle_alpha   90.00
_cell.angle_beta   90.00
_cell.angle_gamma   90.00
#
_symmetry.space_group_name_H-M   'P 1'
#
loop_
_entity.id
_entity.type
_entity.pdbx_description
1 polymer ?
#
loop_
_entity_poly.entity_id
_entity_poly.type
_entity_poly.pdbx_seq_one_letter_code
_entity_poly.pdbx_strand_id
1 'polypeptide(L)'
;MLVETHLGKQAAGAVPLSDAAMRLGILPMPTLQWTPEVERETAHLYEKVKRVIPPVEWPFHAPYVKAINDLKRERNAVILAHNYQTPEIYNCVADVVGDSLQLARLAGSTNADIIIQGGVHFMAETSKLLNPDKTILIPDSKAGCSLAESITGADVRALRAQYPGVPVVAYVNTSAEVKAEVDICCTSSNAVKVVESLGVDRVIFLPDRFLAQNVAAQTKVKIIAWTGACEVHERFTAEEISAYRENDPELKVIAHPECPREVVEVSDFAGSTAAMIDYVKSKSPKRVLLVTECSMADNVATESPGVEFVRPCNLCPHMKRITLPKIL
;
A
#
# COMPACT_ATOMS: atom_id res chain seq x y z
N MET A 1 16.70 -4.49 -31.01
CA MET A 1 16.06 -5.71 -31.51
C MET A 1 14.57 -5.56 -31.21
N LEU A 2 13.79 -5.17 -32.24
CA LEU A 2 12.36 -4.92 -32.14
C LEU A 2 11.66 -6.27 -32.06
N VAL A 3 10.94 -6.53 -30.98
CA VAL A 3 10.05 -7.69 -30.88
C VAL A 3 8.72 -7.27 -31.53
N GLU A 4 8.48 -7.76 -32.75
CA GLU A 4 7.14 -7.72 -33.36
C GLU A 4 6.22 -8.66 -32.57
N THR A 5 5.33 -8.08 -31.78
CA THR A 5 4.22 -8.85 -31.19
C THR A 5 3.11 -8.97 -32.20
N HIS A 6 2.90 -10.18 -32.71
CA HIS A 6 1.69 -10.55 -33.43
C HIS A 6 0.48 -10.49 -32.48
N LEU A 7 -0.16 -9.32 -32.38
CA LEU A 7 -1.50 -9.19 -31.86
C LEU A 7 -2.48 -9.50 -33.00
N GLY A 8 -2.93 -10.74 -33.05
CA GLY A 8 -3.96 -11.16 -33.95
C GLY A 8 -5.33 -10.63 -33.56
N LYS A 9 -5.92 -9.87 -34.48
CA LYS A 9 -7.33 -9.50 -34.68
C LYS A 9 -7.99 -8.52 -33.72
N GLN A 10 -8.06 -7.28 -34.22
CA GLN A 10 -9.11 -6.26 -34.07
C GLN A 10 -9.43 -5.78 -32.64
N ALA A 11 -8.58 -4.88 -32.11
CA ALA A 11 -9.07 -3.78 -31.28
C ALA A 11 -9.52 -2.63 -32.22
N ALA A 12 -10.80 -2.50 -32.43
CA ALA A 12 -11.34 -1.34 -33.13
C ALA A 12 -11.11 -0.10 -32.29
N GLY A 13 -10.28 0.84 -32.76
CA GLY A 13 -10.16 2.17 -32.19
C GLY A 13 -8.81 2.58 -31.58
N ALA A 14 -7.73 1.81 -31.76
CA ALA A 14 -6.42 2.26 -31.35
C ALA A 14 -5.97 3.43 -32.26
N VAL A 15 -5.85 4.62 -31.69
CA VAL A 15 -5.22 5.77 -32.35
C VAL A 15 -3.73 5.43 -32.53
N PRO A 16 -3.18 5.45 -33.74
CA PRO A 16 -1.76 5.16 -33.94
C PRO A 16 -0.91 6.17 -33.17
N LEU A 17 0.09 5.66 -32.45
CA LEU A 17 1.08 6.52 -31.79
C LEU A 17 1.77 7.41 -32.83
N SER A 18 1.90 8.70 -32.51
CA SER A 18 2.80 9.57 -33.25
C SER A 18 4.25 9.10 -33.06
N ASP A 19 5.11 9.31 -34.05
CA ASP A 19 6.55 8.99 -33.95
C ASP A 19 7.21 9.59 -32.71
N ALA A 20 6.73 10.77 -32.26
CA ALA A 20 7.18 11.42 -31.03
C ALA A 20 6.79 10.62 -29.77
N ALA A 21 5.60 10.08 -29.72
CA ALA A 21 5.14 9.26 -28.58
C ALA A 21 5.91 7.93 -28.49
N MET A 22 6.19 7.30 -29.63
CA MET A 22 7.04 6.10 -29.72
C MET A 22 8.47 6.36 -29.24
N ARG A 23 9.06 7.51 -29.61
CA ARG A 23 10.41 7.92 -29.17
C ARG A 23 10.50 8.21 -27.68
N LEU A 24 9.41 8.63 -27.07
CA LEU A 24 9.30 8.90 -25.63
C LEU A 24 8.90 7.67 -24.80
N GLY A 25 8.70 6.51 -25.46
CA GLY A 25 8.22 5.30 -24.77
C GLY A 25 6.81 5.42 -24.19
N ILE A 26 5.99 6.35 -24.72
CA ILE A 26 4.61 6.52 -24.31
C ILE A 26 3.77 5.51 -25.05
N LEU A 27 3.31 4.47 -24.34
CA LEU A 27 2.33 3.52 -24.88
C LEU A 27 0.93 4.16 -24.85
N PRO A 28 0.10 3.93 -25.89
CA PRO A 28 -1.28 4.37 -25.85
C PRO A 28 -1.99 3.62 -24.72
N MET A 29 -2.76 4.36 -23.94
CA MET A 29 -3.64 3.73 -22.97
C MET A 29 -4.70 2.92 -23.72
N PRO A 30 -4.88 1.63 -23.41
CA PRO A 30 -5.88 0.83 -24.08
C PRO A 30 -7.27 1.38 -23.77
N THR A 31 -8.09 1.58 -24.81
CA THR A 31 -9.50 1.93 -24.65
C THR A 31 -10.31 0.66 -24.83
N LEU A 32 -10.84 0.16 -23.72
CA LEU A 32 -11.67 -1.04 -23.71
C LEU A 32 -13.14 -0.64 -23.61
N GLN A 33 -14.00 -1.40 -24.27
CA GLN A 33 -15.43 -1.10 -24.34
C GLN A 33 -16.21 -2.01 -23.40
N TRP A 34 -17.23 -1.44 -22.75
CA TRP A 34 -18.27 -2.20 -22.08
C TRP A 34 -19.14 -2.95 -23.09
N THR A 35 -19.21 -4.25 -22.96
CA THR A 35 -20.02 -5.13 -23.81
C THR A 35 -20.81 -6.13 -22.97
N PRO A 36 -21.88 -6.75 -23.49
CA PRO A 36 -22.61 -7.80 -22.77
C PRO A 36 -21.71 -9.00 -22.36
N GLU A 37 -20.64 -9.25 -23.10
CA GLU A 37 -19.66 -10.28 -22.76
C GLU A 37 -18.84 -9.86 -21.52
N VAL A 38 -18.30 -8.64 -21.51
CA VAL A 38 -17.57 -8.08 -20.37
C VAL A 38 -18.44 -8.06 -19.12
N GLU A 39 -19.71 -7.64 -19.25
CA GLU A 39 -20.68 -7.63 -18.15
C GLU A 39 -20.84 -9.03 -17.55
N ARG A 40 -21.13 -10.02 -18.40
CA ARG A 40 -21.33 -11.41 -17.95
C ARG A 40 -20.08 -11.99 -17.28
N GLU A 41 -18.89 -11.76 -17.86
CA GLU A 41 -17.65 -12.34 -17.36
C GLU A 41 -17.15 -11.66 -16.08
N THR A 42 -17.51 -10.41 -15.84
CA THR A 42 -17.09 -9.66 -14.64
C THR A 42 -18.17 -9.54 -13.57
N ALA A 43 -19.40 -10.05 -13.81
CA ALA A 43 -20.52 -9.95 -12.86
C ALA A 43 -20.17 -10.49 -11.47
N HIS A 44 -19.48 -11.63 -11.39
CA HIS A 44 -19.07 -12.24 -10.12
C HIS A 44 -18.04 -11.39 -9.33
N LEU A 45 -17.25 -10.57 -10.03
CA LEU A 45 -16.30 -9.63 -9.43
C LEU A 45 -17.03 -8.38 -8.94
N TYR A 46 -18.01 -7.90 -9.71
CA TYR A 46 -18.85 -6.79 -9.27
C TYR A 46 -19.61 -7.09 -7.97
N GLU A 47 -20.09 -8.32 -7.79
CA GLU A 47 -20.74 -8.73 -6.55
C GLU A 47 -19.86 -8.49 -5.29
N LYS A 48 -18.53 -8.58 -5.42
CA LYS A 48 -17.61 -8.31 -4.32
C LYS A 48 -17.56 -6.83 -3.94
N VAL A 49 -17.71 -5.93 -4.91
CA VAL A 49 -17.48 -4.48 -4.75
C VAL A 49 -18.72 -3.61 -4.86
N LYS A 50 -19.89 -4.17 -5.15
CA LYS A 50 -21.15 -3.43 -5.39
C LYS A 50 -21.60 -2.52 -4.23
N ARG A 51 -21.07 -2.74 -3.02
CA ARG A 51 -21.35 -1.89 -1.84
C ARG A 51 -20.53 -0.62 -1.81
N VAL A 52 -19.40 -0.59 -2.54
CA VAL A 52 -18.42 0.50 -2.53
C VAL A 52 -18.22 1.10 -3.92
N ILE A 53 -18.58 0.39 -4.99
CA ILE A 53 -18.57 0.87 -6.37
C ILE A 53 -20.03 0.90 -6.89
N PRO A 54 -20.59 2.11 -7.15
CA PRO A 54 -21.93 2.24 -7.71
C PRO A 54 -22.07 1.55 -9.08
N PRO A 55 -23.27 1.04 -9.43
CA PRO A 55 -23.50 0.36 -10.73
C PRO A 55 -23.11 1.20 -11.94
N VAL A 56 -23.27 2.52 -11.87
CA VAL A 56 -22.94 3.45 -12.96
C VAL A 56 -21.44 3.55 -13.23
N GLU A 57 -20.59 3.24 -12.25
CA GLU A 57 -19.12 3.29 -12.37
C GLU A 57 -18.54 1.98 -12.88
N TRP A 58 -19.20 0.84 -12.64
CA TRP A 58 -18.69 -0.47 -13.01
C TRP A 58 -18.35 -0.62 -14.50
N PRO A 59 -19.13 -0.08 -15.46
CA PRO A 59 -18.79 -0.11 -16.88
C PRO A 59 -17.46 0.53 -17.26
N PHE A 60 -16.92 1.43 -16.42
CA PHE A 60 -15.59 2.03 -16.63
C PHE A 60 -14.46 1.13 -16.11
N HIS A 61 -14.71 0.30 -15.12
CA HIS A 61 -13.72 -0.60 -14.50
C HIS A 61 -13.68 -1.97 -15.18
N ALA A 62 -14.85 -2.55 -15.46
CA ALA A 62 -14.99 -3.94 -15.87
C ALA A 62 -14.20 -4.35 -17.13
N PRO A 63 -14.10 -3.51 -18.19
CA PRO A 63 -13.29 -3.86 -19.36
C PRO A 63 -11.80 -4.04 -19.02
N TYR A 64 -11.26 -3.16 -18.16
CA TYR A 64 -9.89 -3.27 -17.66
C TYR A 64 -9.71 -4.46 -16.75
N VAL A 65 -10.65 -4.69 -15.83
CA VAL A 65 -10.63 -5.84 -14.91
C VAL A 65 -10.57 -7.16 -15.71
N LYS A 66 -11.40 -7.29 -16.74
CA LYS A 66 -11.37 -8.48 -17.63
C LYS A 66 -10.02 -8.60 -18.31
N ALA A 67 -9.55 -7.55 -18.99
CA ALA A 67 -8.32 -7.58 -19.77
C ALA A 67 -7.10 -7.88 -18.90
N ILE A 68 -7.00 -7.28 -17.72
CA ILE A 68 -5.91 -7.54 -16.76
C ILE A 68 -5.94 -9.01 -16.31
N ASN A 69 -7.10 -9.54 -15.94
CA ASN A 69 -7.22 -10.92 -15.50
C ASN A 69 -6.93 -11.93 -16.62
N ASP A 70 -7.24 -11.61 -17.86
CA ASP A 70 -6.88 -12.42 -19.03
C ASP A 70 -5.36 -12.39 -19.26
N LEU A 71 -4.76 -11.20 -19.26
CA LEU A 71 -3.34 -11.02 -19.47
C LEU A 71 -2.48 -11.66 -18.37
N LYS A 72 -2.92 -11.60 -17.10
CA LYS A 72 -2.24 -12.29 -15.99
C LYS A 72 -2.11 -13.80 -16.27
N ARG A 73 -3.18 -14.43 -16.73
CA ARG A 73 -3.15 -15.88 -17.04
C ARG A 73 -2.24 -16.17 -18.21
N GLU A 74 -2.32 -15.35 -19.28
CA GLU A 74 -1.47 -15.50 -20.47
C GLU A 74 0.03 -15.36 -20.14
N ARG A 75 0.39 -14.44 -19.24
CA ARG A 75 1.78 -14.08 -18.95
C ARG A 75 2.37 -14.77 -17.72
N ASN A 76 1.66 -15.69 -17.11
CA ASN A 76 2.03 -16.26 -15.81
C ASN A 76 2.42 -15.17 -14.80
N ALA A 77 1.56 -14.16 -14.65
CA ALA A 77 1.77 -13.01 -13.80
C ALA A 77 0.81 -12.99 -12.62
N VAL A 78 1.26 -12.41 -11.51
CA VAL A 78 0.43 -12.13 -10.33
C VAL A 78 0.48 -10.66 -9.96
N ILE A 79 -0.59 -10.16 -9.37
CA ILE A 79 -0.68 -8.80 -8.84
C ILE A 79 -0.73 -8.87 -7.32
N LEU A 80 0.24 -8.24 -6.68
CA LEU A 80 0.29 -8.04 -5.23
C LEU A 80 -0.20 -6.62 -4.93
N ALA A 81 -1.32 -6.46 -4.22
CA ALA A 81 -1.90 -5.14 -3.95
C ALA A 81 -1.86 -4.79 -2.46
N HIS A 82 -1.38 -3.59 -2.16
CA HIS A 82 -1.40 -3.06 -0.81
C HIS A 82 -2.85 -2.77 -0.35
N ASN A 83 -3.09 -2.85 0.95
CA ASN A 83 -4.39 -2.60 1.59
C ASN A 83 -4.99 -1.21 1.27
N TYR A 84 -4.16 -0.25 0.81
CA TYR A 84 -4.57 1.10 0.39
C TYR A 84 -4.91 1.23 -1.10
N GLN A 85 -4.90 0.15 -1.87
CA GLN A 85 -5.36 0.21 -3.25
C GLN A 85 -6.87 0.39 -3.33
N THR A 86 -7.34 0.93 -4.46
CA THR A 86 -8.77 1.13 -4.69
C THR A 86 -9.51 -0.21 -4.76
N PRO A 87 -10.82 -0.25 -4.42
CA PRO A 87 -11.58 -1.50 -4.34
C PRO A 87 -11.55 -2.36 -5.61
N GLU A 88 -11.56 -1.75 -6.79
CA GLU A 88 -11.49 -2.47 -8.06
C GLU A 88 -10.14 -3.16 -8.27
N ILE A 89 -9.04 -2.56 -7.76
CA ILE A 89 -7.73 -3.19 -7.81
C ILE A 89 -7.63 -4.29 -6.76
N TYR A 90 -7.99 -3.95 -5.51
CA TYR A 90 -7.87 -4.83 -4.36
C TYR A 90 -8.71 -6.12 -4.51
N ASN A 91 -9.99 -5.97 -4.91
CA ASN A 91 -10.94 -7.08 -4.92
C ASN A 91 -11.09 -7.79 -6.27
N CYS A 92 -10.72 -7.13 -7.40
CA CYS A 92 -11.07 -7.64 -8.72
C CYS A 92 -9.88 -8.06 -9.58
N VAL A 93 -8.67 -7.50 -9.33
CA VAL A 93 -7.49 -7.87 -10.14
C VAL A 93 -6.31 -8.37 -9.30
N ALA A 94 -6.22 -8.00 -8.01
CA ALA A 94 -5.18 -8.52 -7.13
C ALA A 94 -5.35 -10.02 -6.87
N ASP A 95 -4.24 -10.74 -6.83
CA ASP A 95 -4.17 -12.17 -6.45
C ASP A 95 -3.84 -12.32 -4.96
N VAL A 96 -3.06 -11.38 -4.44
CA VAL A 96 -2.68 -11.32 -3.04
C VAL A 96 -2.81 -9.88 -2.55
N VAL A 97 -3.38 -9.71 -1.38
CA VAL A 97 -3.54 -8.40 -0.72
C VAL A 97 -2.89 -8.44 0.66
N GLY A 98 -2.38 -7.31 1.12
CA GLY A 98 -1.74 -7.25 2.42
C GLY A 98 -0.98 -5.96 2.70
N ASP A 99 -0.24 -5.96 3.81
CA ASP A 99 0.76 -4.94 4.10
C ASP A 99 2.07 -5.16 3.35
N SER A 100 2.99 -4.19 3.42
CA SER A 100 4.25 -4.21 2.66
C SER A 100 5.10 -5.46 2.92
N LEU A 101 5.16 -5.95 4.17
CA LEU A 101 5.98 -7.12 4.51
C LEU A 101 5.31 -8.42 4.08
N GLN A 102 4.00 -8.54 4.29
CA GLN A 102 3.24 -9.70 3.82
C GLN A 102 3.38 -9.89 2.32
N LEU A 103 3.20 -8.81 1.55
CA LEU A 103 3.32 -8.85 0.09
C LEU A 103 4.72 -9.23 -0.36
N ALA A 104 5.78 -8.65 0.24
CA ALA A 104 7.16 -8.97 -0.12
C ALA A 104 7.52 -10.45 0.18
N ARG A 105 7.01 -11.02 1.28
CA ARG A 105 7.20 -12.45 1.61
C ARG A 105 6.41 -13.35 0.67
N LEU A 106 5.16 -13.01 0.38
CA LEU A 106 4.29 -13.80 -0.50
C LEU A 106 4.77 -13.74 -1.96
N ALA A 107 5.47 -12.69 -2.36
CA ALA A 107 6.17 -12.63 -3.64
C ALA A 107 7.11 -13.83 -3.85
N GLY A 108 7.76 -14.32 -2.79
CA GLY A 108 8.65 -15.49 -2.83
C GLY A 108 7.92 -16.83 -2.95
N SER A 109 6.68 -16.91 -2.52
CA SER A 109 5.90 -18.16 -2.50
C SER A 109 5.11 -18.43 -3.78
N THR A 110 4.99 -17.46 -4.67
CA THR A 110 4.30 -17.64 -5.96
C THR A 110 5.19 -18.31 -7.00
N ASN A 111 4.58 -19.14 -7.86
CA ASN A 111 5.24 -19.73 -9.02
C ASN A 111 5.18 -18.81 -10.27
N ALA A 112 4.66 -17.60 -10.13
CA ALA A 112 4.60 -16.64 -11.24
C ALA A 112 6.00 -16.11 -11.58
N ASP A 113 6.25 -15.89 -12.86
CA ASP A 113 7.49 -15.32 -13.37
C ASP A 113 7.52 -13.80 -13.25
N ILE A 114 6.32 -13.19 -13.31
CA ILE A 114 6.12 -11.74 -13.28
C ILE A 114 5.23 -11.39 -12.09
N ILE A 115 5.69 -10.42 -11.31
CA ILE A 115 4.97 -9.86 -10.19
C ILE A 115 4.71 -8.38 -10.47
N ILE A 116 3.45 -7.98 -10.53
CA ILE A 116 3.05 -6.57 -10.59
C ILE A 116 2.80 -6.08 -9.16
N GLN A 117 3.59 -5.10 -8.73
CA GLN A 117 3.45 -4.49 -7.42
C GLN A 117 2.39 -3.39 -7.46
N GLY A 118 1.17 -3.69 -7.05
CA GLY A 118 0.09 -2.73 -6.79
C GLY A 118 0.36 -1.96 -5.48
N GLY A 119 1.35 -1.09 -5.50
CA GLY A 119 1.82 -0.33 -4.37
C GLY A 119 2.83 0.74 -4.81
N VAL A 120 3.61 1.26 -3.86
CA VAL A 120 4.59 2.33 -4.11
C VAL A 120 5.99 1.78 -4.34
N HIS A 121 6.89 2.64 -4.82
CA HIS A 121 8.20 2.27 -5.34
C HIS A 121 9.04 1.44 -4.37
N PHE A 122 9.17 1.85 -3.09
CA PHE A 122 9.97 1.11 -2.10
C PHE A 122 9.43 -0.32 -1.85
N MET A 123 8.12 -0.56 -2.08
CA MET A 123 7.54 -1.89 -1.97
C MET A 123 7.99 -2.81 -3.11
N ALA A 124 8.05 -2.27 -4.34
CA ALA A 124 8.60 -3.00 -5.48
C ALA A 124 10.09 -3.31 -5.28
N GLU A 125 10.87 -2.34 -4.78
CA GLU A 125 12.28 -2.56 -4.40
C GLU A 125 12.40 -3.66 -3.34
N THR A 126 11.59 -3.61 -2.27
CA THR A 126 11.61 -4.63 -1.20
C THR A 126 11.25 -6.01 -1.75
N SER A 127 10.23 -6.10 -2.60
CA SER A 127 9.87 -7.34 -3.28
C SER A 127 11.02 -7.87 -4.15
N LYS A 128 11.75 -6.99 -4.86
CA LYS A 128 12.91 -7.37 -5.67
C LYS A 128 14.10 -7.80 -4.83
N LEU A 129 14.40 -7.12 -3.73
CA LEU A 129 15.47 -7.49 -2.80
C LEU A 129 15.27 -8.89 -2.20
N LEU A 130 14.03 -9.23 -1.86
CA LEU A 130 13.70 -10.55 -1.30
C LEU A 130 13.53 -11.64 -2.37
N ASN A 131 13.35 -11.28 -3.64
CA ASN A 131 13.10 -12.19 -4.74
C ASN A 131 13.93 -11.78 -5.98
N PRO A 132 15.28 -11.88 -5.90
CA PRO A 132 16.17 -11.33 -6.92
C PRO A 132 16.00 -11.97 -8.30
N ASP A 133 15.53 -13.22 -8.37
CA ASP A 133 15.37 -13.96 -9.63
C ASP A 133 14.04 -13.66 -10.34
N LYS A 134 13.07 -13.02 -9.66
CA LYS A 134 11.75 -12.71 -10.24
C LYS A 134 11.73 -11.34 -10.94
N THR A 135 10.90 -11.22 -11.95
CA THR A 135 10.60 -9.93 -12.60
C THR A 135 9.58 -9.18 -11.76
N ILE A 136 9.97 -8.06 -11.15
CA ILE A 136 9.08 -7.19 -10.38
C ILE A 136 8.79 -5.94 -11.20
N LEU A 137 7.52 -5.65 -11.45
CA LEU A 137 7.05 -4.48 -12.20
C LEU A 137 6.23 -3.58 -11.28
N ILE A 138 6.34 -2.27 -11.51
CA ILE A 138 5.51 -1.26 -10.88
C ILE A 138 4.74 -0.50 -11.96
N PRO A 139 3.40 -0.34 -11.85
CA PRO A 139 2.61 0.30 -12.89
C PRO A 139 2.89 1.78 -13.10
N ASP A 140 3.40 2.49 -12.07
CA ASP A 140 3.84 3.87 -12.16
C ASP A 140 5.13 4.07 -11.35
N SER A 141 6.24 4.35 -12.03
CA SER A 141 7.54 4.58 -11.39
C SER A 141 7.57 5.84 -10.50
N LYS A 142 6.60 6.74 -10.65
CA LYS A 142 6.42 7.94 -9.82
C LYS A 142 5.50 7.72 -8.62
N ALA A 143 5.06 6.48 -8.37
CA ALA A 143 4.35 6.13 -7.15
C ALA A 143 5.34 6.07 -5.98
N GLY A 144 5.72 7.23 -5.44
CA GLY A 144 6.68 7.43 -4.36
C GLY A 144 6.09 7.21 -2.97
N CYS A 145 6.73 7.77 -1.95
CA CYS A 145 6.25 7.77 -0.57
C CYS A 145 6.93 8.91 0.18
N SER A 146 6.16 9.76 0.86
CA SER A 146 6.72 10.90 1.63
C SER A 146 7.77 10.47 2.66
N LEU A 147 7.61 9.30 3.26
CA LEU A 147 8.60 8.72 4.18
C LEU A 147 9.88 8.30 3.44
N ALA A 148 9.75 7.56 2.35
CA ALA A 148 10.91 7.08 1.58
C ALA A 148 11.68 8.24 0.94
N GLU A 149 11.00 9.33 0.60
CA GLU A 149 11.59 10.53 0.00
C GLU A 149 12.22 11.48 1.05
N SER A 150 11.92 11.28 2.35
CA SER A 150 12.41 12.14 3.44
C SER A 150 13.87 11.89 3.84
N ILE A 151 14.49 10.82 3.36
CA ILE A 151 15.84 10.38 3.78
C ILE A 151 16.57 9.68 2.64
N THR A 152 17.88 9.88 2.56
CA THR A 152 18.80 9.27 1.60
C THR A 152 19.85 8.39 2.29
N GLY A 153 20.57 7.55 1.56
CA GLY A 153 21.70 6.80 2.09
C GLY A 153 22.81 7.72 2.63
N ALA A 154 23.01 8.91 2.02
CA ALA A 154 23.96 9.90 2.51
C ALA A 154 23.57 10.44 3.91
N ASP A 155 22.28 10.66 4.17
CA ASP A 155 21.79 11.07 5.48
C ASP A 155 22.04 9.99 6.54
N VAL A 156 21.84 8.71 6.17
CA VAL A 156 22.14 7.59 7.09
C VAL A 156 23.62 7.54 7.42
N ARG A 157 24.51 7.71 6.44
CA ARG A 157 25.97 7.78 6.69
C ARG A 157 26.34 8.95 7.60
N ALA A 158 25.71 10.11 7.43
CA ALA A 158 25.90 11.27 8.31
C ALA A 158 25.44 10.99 9.75
N LEU A 159 24.28 10.34 9.93
CA LEU A 159 23.79 9.91 11.24
C LEU A 159 24.75 8.91 11.92
N ARG A 160 25.26 7.94 11.18
CA ARG A 160 26.24 6.98 11.69
C ARG A 160 27.53 7.67 12.15
N ALA A 161 27.98 8.70 11.43
CA ALA A 161 29.14 9.50 11.84
C ALA A 161 28.86 10.33 13.10
N GLN A 162 27.64 10.85 13.26
CA GLN A 162 27.22 11.62 14.44
C GLN A 162 27.01 10.74 15.67
N TYR A 163 26.56 9.48 15.48
CA TYR A 163 26.26 8.53 16.56
C TYR A 163 27.05 7.21 16.37
N PRO A 164 28.37 7.23 16.57
CA PRO A 164 29.20 6.05 16.33
C PRO A 164 28.76 4.85 17.19
N GLY A 165 28.65 3.68 16.56
CA GLY A 165 28.30 2.43 17.24
C GLY A 165 26.83 2.27 17.62
N VAL A 166 25.96 3.25 17.32
CA VAL A 166 24.52 3.13 17.54
C VAL A 166 23.88 2.42 16.36
N PRO A 167 23.16 1.30 16.58
CA PRO A 167 22.46 0.60 15.52
C PRO A 167 21.37 1.44 14.85
N VAL A 168 21.22 1.26 13.54
CA VAL A 168 20.20 1.94 12.73
C VAL A 168 19.10 0.96 12.36
N VAL A 169 17.89 1.22 12.84
CA VAL A 169 16.66 0.49 12.51
C VAL A 169 15.89 1.28 11.48
N ALA A 170 15.62 0.71 10.33
CA ALA A 170 14.79 1.35 9.31
C ALA A 170 13.40 0.72 9.24
N TYR A 171 12.38 1.55 9.32
CA TYR A 171 11.05 1.18 8.87
C TYR A 171 11.10 0.89 7.35
N VAL A 172 10.39 -0.13 6.90
CA VAL A 172 10.44 -0.62 5.51
C VAL A 172 10.10 0.45 4.46
N ASN A 173 9.42 1.53 4.86
CA ASN A 173 9.06 2.68 4.02
C ASN A 173 10.28 3.57 3.70
N THR A 174 11.31 2.97 3.15
CA THR A 174 12.58 3.59 2.74
C THR A 174 13.03 2.98 1.43
N SER A 175 13.91 3.69 0.68
CA SER A 175 14.49 3.18 -0.57
C SER A 175 15.46 2.01 -0.33
N ALA A 176 15.77 1.27 -1.39
CA ALA A 176 16.81 0.23 -1.36
C ALA A 176 18.17 0.81 -0.99
N GLU A 177 18.48 2.04 -1.43
CA GLU A 177 19.71 2.76 -1.05
C GLU A 177 19.80 2.97 0.46
N VAL A 178 18.72 3.43 1.10
CA VAL A 178 18.68 3.58 2.56
C VAL A 178 18.83 2.23 3.26
N LYS A 179 18.16 1.20 2.74
CA LYS A 179 18.22 -0.17 3.30
C LYS A 179 19.65 -0.76 3.26
N ALA A 180 20.45 -0.37 2.28
CA ALA A 180 21.86 -0.80 2.19
C ALA A 180 22.77 -0.19 3.28
N GLU A 181 22.34 0.91 3.91
CA GLU A 181 23.12 1.64 4.91
C GLU A 181 22.67 1.38 6.36
N VAL A 182 21.64 0.55 6.59
CA VAL A 182 21.09 0.28 7.92
C VAL A 182 21.43 -1.13 8.42
N ASP A 183 21.28 -1.35 9.73
CA ASP A 183 21.63 -2.64 10.33
C ASP A 183 20.46 -3.63 10.25
N ILE A 184 19.21 -3.15 10.33
CA ILE A 184 18.01 -3.97 10.31
C ILE A 184 16.80 -3.17 9.85
N CYS A 185 15.88 -3.85 9.17
CA CYS A 185 14.58 -3.28 8.79
C CYS A 185 13.46 -3.85 9.66
N CYS A 186 12.42 -3.04 9.88
CA CYS A 186 11.20 -3.43 10.57
C CYS A 186 9.96 -2.95 9.80
N THR A 187 8.80 -3.39 10.26
CA THR A 187 7.49 -2.84 9.89
C THR A 187 6.77 -2.33 11.13
N SER A 188 5.64 -1.64 10.95
CA SER A 188 4.80 -1.20 12.07
C SER A 188 4.32 -2.36 12.96
N SER A 189 4.22 -3.59 12.41
CA SER A 189 3.78 -4.76 13.16
C SER A 189 4.84 -5.34 14.10
N ASN A 190 6.14 -5.10 13.85
CA ASN A 190 7.23 -5.73 14.60
C ASN A 190 8.30 -4.76 15.11
N ALA A 191 8.10 -3.44 14.95
CA ALA A 191 9.10 -2.43 15.26
C ALA A 191 9.63 -2.53 16.70
N VAL A 192 8.75 -2.65 17.69
CA VAL A 192 9.14 -2.81 19.11
C VAL A 192 10.02 -4.04 19.31
N LYS A 193 9.58 -5.20 18.77
CA LYS A 193 10.34 -6.45 18.87
C LYS A 193 11.71 -6.37 18.22
N VAL A 194 11.81 -5.71 17.07
CA VAL A 194 13.08 -5.50 16.36
C VAL A 194 14.01 -4.63 17.17
N VAL A 195 13.53 -3.50 17.70
CA VAL A 195 14.31 -2.60 18.54
C VAL A 195 14.84 -3.32 19.79
N GLU A 196 13.99 -4.07 20.48
CA GLU A 196 14.36 -4.80 21.69
C GLU A 196 15.32 -5.96 21.42
N SER A 197 15.20 -6.61 20.25
CA SER A 197 16.06 -7.74 19.88
C SER A 197 17.55 -7.37 19.70
N LEU A 198 17.85 -6.08 19.54
CA LEU A 198 19.22 -5.61 19.38
C LEU A 198 19.99 -5.60 20.73
N GLY A 199 19.30 -5.64 21.86
CA GLY A 199 19.93 -5.72 23.21
C GLY A 199 20.80 -4.50 23.55
N VAL A 200 20.46 -3.31 23.02
CA VAL A 200 21.20 -2.06 23.21
C VAL A 200 20.37 -1.01 23.93
N ASP A 201 21.02 -0.02 24.54
CA ASP A 201 20.34 1.04 25.29
C ASP A 201 19.69 2.10 24.40
N ARG A 202 20.14 2.19 23.14
CA ARG A 202 19.63 3.19 22.18
C ARG A 202 19.80 2.73 20.74
N VAL A 203 18.88 3.21 19.88
CA VAL A 203 18.91 2.99 18.41
C VAL A 203 18.58 4.28 17.66
N ILE A 204 19.03 4.39 16.42
CA ILE A 204 18.53 5.37 15.46
C ILE A 204 17.34 4.71 14.75
N PHE A 205 16.20 5.40 14.66
CA PHE A 205 14.98 4.89 14.02
C PHE A 205 14.57 5.78 12.85
N LEU A 206 14.46 5.18 11.67
CA LEU A 206 14.20 5.85 10.40
C LEU A 206 12.92 5.31 9.74
N PRO A 207 12.26 6.05 8.86
CA PRO A 207 12.31 7.49 8.68
C PRO A 207 11.17 8.22 9.44
N ASP A 208 10.20 7.48 9.99
CA ASP A 208 8.94 8.00 10.54
C ASP A 208 9.08 8.43 12.00
N ARG A 209 8.91 9.74 12.23
CA ARG A 209 8.98 10.33 13.59
C ARG A 209 7.86 9.86 14.50
N PHE A 210 6.65 9.67 13.98
CA PHE A 210 5.50 9.28 14.78
C PHE A 210 5.54 7.80 15.15
N LEU A 211 5.87 6.93 14.18
CA LEU A 211 6.13 5.53 14.50
C LEU A 211 7.26 5.40 15.54
N ALA A 212 8.35 6.17 15.40
CA ALA A 212 9.44 6.20 16.36
C ALA A 212 8.97 6.60 17.76
N GLN A 213 8.11 7.62 17.89
CA GLN A 213 7.52 8.06 19.17
C GLN A 213 6.62 6.98 19.77
N ASN A 214 5.77 6.34 18.94
CA ASN A 214 4.88 5.28 19.37
C ASN A 214 5.63 4.00 19.78
N VAL A 215 6.76 3.70 19.13
CA VAL A 215 7.69 2.63 19.55
C VAL A 215 8.37 3.01 20.88
N ALA A 216 8.88 4.23 21.01
CA ALA A 216 9.54 4.71 22.24
C ALA A 216 8.63 4.63 23.47
N ALA A 217 7.32 4.79 23.31
CA ALA A 217 6.35 4.65 24.39
C ALA A 217 6.17 3.19 24.86
N GLN A 218 6.64 2.20 24.11
CA GLN A 218 6.43 0.77 24.36
C GLN A 218 7.73 0.03 24.75
N THR A 219 8.88 0.71 24.75
CA THR A 219 10.18 0.12 25.08
C THR A 219 11.00 0.99 26.01
N LYS A 220 12.01 0.41 26.65
CA LYS A 220 13.00 1.16 27.45
C LYS A 220 14.18 1.63 26.62
N VAL A 221 14.32 1.18 25.38
CA VAL A 221 15.38 1.58 24.46
C VAL A 221 15.18 3.03 24.04
N LYS A 222 16.21 3.86 24.14
CA LYS A 222 16.16 5.25 23.69
C LYS A 222 16.12 5.32 22.17
N ILE A 223 15.12 6.01 21.61
CA ILE A 223 14.97 6.17 20.19
C ILE A 223 15.49 7.54 19.74
N ILE A 224 16.46 7.54 18.83
CA ILE A 224 16.90 8.72 18.07
C ILE A 224 16.12 8.72 16.78
N ALA A 225 15.08 9.54 16.69
CA ALA A 225 14.18 9.56 15.55
C ALA A 225 14.66 10.50 14.45
N TRP A 226 14.43 10.11 13.19
CA TRP A 226 14.46 11.01 12.04
C TRP A 226 13.20 11.89 12.01
N THR A 227 13.17 12.91 11.16
CA THR A 227 12.09 13.91 11.13
C THR A 227 10.99 13.66 10.09
N GLY A 228 11.09 12.57 9.32
CA GLY A 228 10.10 12.19 8.30
C GLY A 228 8.73 11.90 8.89
N ALA A 229 7.69 12.11 8.11
CA ALA A 229 6.31 11.79 8.47
C ALA A 229 5.52 11.30 7.25
N CYS A 230 4.52 10.46 7.49
CA CYS A 230 3.57 10.08 6.47
C CYS A 230 2.55 11.19 6.25
N GLU A 231 2.52 11.78 5.04
CA GLU A 231 1.63 12.89 4.69
C GLU A 231 0.12 12.59 4.84
N VAL A 232 -0.24 11.30 4.93
CA VAL A 232 -1.61 10.86 5.18
C VAL A 232 -1.92 10.86 6.67
N HIS A 233 -1.05 10.21 7.47
CA HIS A 233 -1.31 9.97 8.88
C HIS A 233 -1.05 11.19 9.77
N GLU A 234 -0.11 12.05 9.40
CA GLU A 234 0.18 13.28 10.15
C GLU A 234 -0.95 14.31 10.15
N ARG A 235 -1.95 14.15 9.26
CA ARG A 235 -3.09 15.07 9.14
C ARG A 235 -4.21 14.79 10.14
N PHE A 236 -4.22 13.62 10.76
CA PHE A 236 -5.22 13.31 11.78
C PHE A 236 -4.88 14.01 13.09
N THR A 237 -5.90 14.52 13.77
CA THR A 237 -5.78 15.17 15.06
C THR A 237 -6.63 14.49 16.13
N ALA A 238 -6.21 14.61 17.40
CA ALA A 238 -6.99 14.05 18.52
C ALA A 238 -8.34 14.76 18.68
N GLU A 239 -8.40 16.06 18.32
CA GLU A 239 -9.64 16.85 18.36
C GLU A 239 -10.69 16.30 17.37
N GLU A 240 -10.27 16.02 16.12
CA GLU A 240 -11.17 15.43 15.12
C GLU A 240 -11.69 14.06 15.59
N ILE A 241 -10.82 13.21 16.11
CA ILE A 241 -11.20 11.89 16.62
C ILE A 241 -12.16 12.00 17.79
N SER A 242 -11.91 12.93 18.72
CA SER A 242 -12.78 13.19 19.88
C SER A 242 -14.16 13.69 19.45
N ALA A 243 -14.23 14.57 18.45
CA ALA A 243 -15.48 15.06 17.90
C ALA A 243 -16.35 13.94 17.28
N TYR A 244 -15.73 12.94 16.64
CA TYR A 244 -16.48 11.75 16.18
C TYR A 244 -17.08 10.98 17.36
N ARG A 245 -16.37 10.82 18.47
CA ARG A 245 -16.83 10.09 19.65
C ARG A 245 -17.89 10.83 20.46
N GLU A 246 -17.84 12.15 20.53
CA GLU A 246 -18.87 12.95 21.19
C GLU A 246 -20.25 12.72 20.56
N ASN A 247 -20.29 12.52 19.23
CA ASN A 247 -21.51 12.24 18.49
C ASN A 247 -21.89 10.75 18.49
N ASP A 248 -20.94 9.85 18.78
CA ASP A 248 -21.15 8.41 18.78
C ASP A 248 -20.22 7.72 19.82
N PRO A 249 -20.67 7.60 21.08
CA PRO A 249 -19.86 6.98 22.14
C PRO A 249 -19.53 5.49 21.94
N GLU A 250 -20.29 4.78 21.09
CA GLU A 250 -20.03 3.35 20.77
C GLU A 250 -19.03 3.17 19.62
N LEU A 251 -18.65 4.26 18.95
CA LEU A 251 -17.69 4.23 17.83
C LEU A 251 -16.33 3.68 18.28
N LYS A 252 -15.87 2.63 17.60
CA LYS A 252 -14.52 2.10 17.79
C LYS A 252 -13.53 2.80 16.87
N VAL A 253 -12.51 3.38 17.46
CA VAL A 253 -11.44 4.09 16.75
C VAL A 253 -10.20 3.22 16.69
N ILE A 254 -9.73 2.95 15.48
CA ILE A 254 -8.56 2.10 15.22
C ILE A 254 -7.57 2.91 14.39
N ALA A 255 -6.38 3.17 14.94
CA ALA A 255 -5.38 4.02 14.30
C ALA A 255 -4.18 3.22 13.78
N HIS A 256 -3.56 3.74 12.72
CA HIS A 256 -2.24 3.28 12.30
C HIS A 256 -1.15 3.95 13.16
N PRO A 257 -0.08 3.24 13.54
CA PRO A 257 0.97 3.79 14.41
C PRO A 257 1.87 4.84 13.75
N GLU A 258 1.68 5.16 12.49
CA GLU A 258 2.23 6.35 11.81
C GLU A 258 1.45 7.64 12.15
N CYS A 259 0.32 7.53 12.85
CA CYS A 259 -0.41 8.70 13.34
C CYS A 259 0.35 9.40 14.49
N PRO A 260 0.11 10.71 14.69
CA PRO A 260 0.59 11.43 15.88
C PRO A 260 0.22 10.67 17.16
N ARG A 261 1.10 10.79 18.17
CA ARG A 261 0.93 10.06 19.43
C ARG A 261 -0.40 10.35 20.12
N GLU A 262 -0.82 11.61 20.12
CA GLU A 262 -2.11 12.05 20.68
C GLU A 262 -3.31 11.38 20.00
N VAL A 263 -3.23 11.06 18.70
CA VAL A 263 -4.26 10.32 17.95
C VAL A 263 -4.27 8.86 18.39
N VAL A 264 -3.09 8.25 18.55
CA VAL A 264 -2.96 6.87 19.02
C VAL A 264 -3.48 6.73 20.46
N GLU A 265 -3.21 7.70 21.33
CA GLU A 265 -3.64 7.69 22.75
C GLU A 265 -5.16 7.79 22.91
N VAL A 266 -5.87 8.48 22.01
CA VAL A 266 -7.34 8.56 22.04
C VAL A 266 -8.02 7.43 21.26
N SER A 267 -7.27 6.52 20.64
CA SER A 267 -7.81 5.38 19.90
C SER A 267 -8.04 4.16 20.79
N ASP A 268 -9.03 3.30 20.43
CA ASP A 268 -9.27 2.02 21.14
C ASP A 268 -8.20 0.97 20.83
N PHE A 269 -7.57 1.09 19.66
CA PHE A 269 -6.53 0.18 19.20
C PHE A 269 -5.61 0.89 18.22
N ALA A 270 -4.32 0.56 18.27
CA ALA A 270 -3.37 0.97 17.26
C ALA A 270 -2.56 -0.24 16.76
N GLY A 271 -2.40 -0.34 15.43
CA GLY A 271 -1.68 -1.46 14.84
C GLY A 271 -1.47 -1.30 13.34
N SER A 272 -0.66 -2.20 12.76
CA SER A 272 -0.47 -2.27 11.31
C SER A 272 -1.79 -2.48 10.57
N THR A 273 -1.82 -2.23 9.26
CA THR A 273 -3.03 -2.44 8.46
C THR A 273 -3.59 -3.87 8.60
N ALA A 274 -2.72 -4.87 8.65
CA ALA A 274 -3.14 -6.24 8.92
C ALA A 274 -3.79 -6.40 10.30
N ALA A 275 -3.18 -5.86 11.35
CA ALA A 275 -3.73 -5.91 12.70
C ALA A 275 -5.06 -5.14 12.84
N MET A 276 -5.22 -4.03 12.09
CA MET A 276 -6.49 -3.30 12.02
C MET A 276 -7.60 -4.15 11.37
N ILE A 277 -7.30 -4.85 10.28
CA ILE A 277 -8.23 -5.79 9.63
C ILE A 277 -8.61 -6.92 10.58
N ASP A 278 -7.63 -7.53 11.26
CA ASP A 278 -7.85 -8.60 12.22
C ASP A 278 -8.71 -8.15 13.40
N TYR A 279 -8.51 -6.91 13.89
CA TYR A 279 -9.35 -6.33 14.93
C TYR A 279 -10.82 -6.23 14.47
N VAL A 280 -11.05 -5.67 13.28
CA VAL A 280 -12.42 -5.54 12.75
C VAL A 280 -13.07 -6.92 12.58
N LYS A 281 -12.36 -7.89 12.01
CA LYS A 281 -12.89 -9.24 11.80
C LYS A 281 -13.16 -9.99 13.10
N SER A 282 -12.26 -9.89 14.09
CA SER A 282 -12.36 -10.64 15.34
C SER A 282 -13.33 -10.01 16.34
N LYS A 283 -13.42 -8.69 16.39
CA LYS A 283 -14.28 -7.95 17.34
C LYS A 283 -15.66 -7.63 16.77
N SER A 284 -15.77 -7.58 15.43
CA SER A 284 -17.01 -7.25 14.71
C SER A 284 -17.77 -6.05 15.33
N PRO A 285 -17.12 -4.88 15.52
CA PRO A 285 -17.76 -3.72 16.12
C PRO A 285 -18.93 -3.28 15.25
N LYS A 286 -19.98 -2.71 15.84
CA LYS A 286 -21.11 -2.18 15.07
C LYS A 286 -20.68 -1.06 14.14
N ARG A 287 -19.84 -0.12 14.66
CA ARG A 287 -19.33 1.04 13.94
C ARG A 287 -17.84 1.21 14.22
N VAL A 288 -17.06 1.53 13.19
CA VAL A 288 -15.62 1.69 13.29
C VAL A 288 -15.14 2.88 12.47
N LEU A 289 -14.19 3.63 13.05
CA LEU A 289 -13.40 4.65 12.39
C LEU A 289 -11.99 4.10 12.18
N LEU A 290 -11.58 3.89 10.94
CA LEU A 290 -10.21 3.55 10.60
C LEU A 290 -9.41 4.83 10.35
N VAL A 291 -8.53 5.17 11.29
CA VAL A 291 -7.66 6.36 11.22
C VAL A 291 -6.42 6.00 10.42
N THR A 292 -6.59 5.92 9.10
CA THR A 292 -5.59 5.58 8.11
C THR A 292 -6.07 6.01 6.71
N GLU A 293 -5.40 5.55 5.66
CA GLU A 293 -5.77 5.81 4.25
C GLU A 293 -7.19 5.28 3.94
N CYS A 294 -8.02 6.12 3.31
CA CYS A 294 -9.47 5.88 3.27
C CYS A 294 -9.93 4.67 2.43
N SER A 295 -9.21 4.26 1.37
CA SER A 295 -9.59 3.06 0.62
C SER A 295 -9.52 1.78 1.45
N MET A 296 -8.76 1.78 2.53
CA MET A 296 -8.72 0.64 3.43
C MET A 296 -10.10 0.35 4.04
N ALA A 297 -10.85 1.40 4.42
CA ALA A 297 -12.21 1.23 4.94
C ALA A 297 -13.15 0.58 3.89
N ASP A 298 -13.03 0.98 2.63
CA ASP A 298 -13.81 0.38 1.54
C ASP A 298 -13.44 -1.10 1.33
N ASN A 299 -12.14 -1.42 1.35
CA ASN A 299 -11.66 -2.79 1.16
C ASN A 299 -12.12 -3.70 2.33
N VAL A 300 -11.99 -3.23 3.56
CA VAL A 300 -12.43 -4.03 4.74
C VAL A 300 -13.95 -4.17 4.79
N ALA A 301 -14.71 -3.16 4.33
CA ALA A 301 -16.17 -3.20 4.29
C ALA A 301 -16.70 -4.30 3.35
N THR A 302 -15.99 -4.64 2.28
CA THR A 302 -16.37 -5.74 1.37
C THR A 302 -16.37 -7.09 2.09
N GLU A 303 -15.47 -7.26 3.05
CA GLU A 303 -15.28 -8.51 3.81
C GLU A 303 -16.00 -8.51 5.18
N SER A 304 -16.49 -7.35 5.62
CA SER A 304 -17.15 -7.15 6.93
C SER A 304 -18.52 -6.50 6.79
N PRO A 305 -19.50 -7.18 6.16
CA PRO A 305 -20.79 -6.59 5.78
C PRO A 305 -21.70 -6.15 6.95
N GLY A 306 -21.40 -6.62 8.17
CA GLY A 306 -22.12 -6.26 9.38
C GLY A 306 -21.54 -5.06 10.13
N VAL A 307 -20.43 -4.48 9.65
CA VAL A 307 -19.74 -3.35 10.27
C VAL A 307 -20.01 -2.08 9.48
N GLU A 308 -20.41 -1.00 10.16
CA GLU A 308 -20.52 0.32 9.57
C GLU A 308 -19.19 1.06 9.70
N PHE A 309 -18.66 1.55 8.57
CA PHE A 309 -17.40 2.29 8.52
C PHE A 309 -17.65 3.79 8.45
N VAL A 310 -17.17 4.51 9.45
CA VAL A 310 -17.03 5.96 9.40
C VAL A 310 -15.72 6.26 8.66
N ARG A 311 -15.77 7.15 7.67
CA ARG A 311 -14.68 7.38 6.71
C ARG A 311 -14.14 8.81 6.80
N PRO A 312 -13.18 9.09 7.68
CA PRO A 312 -12.35 10.27 7.51
C PRO A 312 -11.49 10.02 6.27
N CYS A 313 -11.51 10.93 5.30
CA CYS A 313 -10.89 10.62 4.01
C CYS A 313 -9.57 11.37 3.82
N ASN A 314 -8.46 10.75 4.21
CA ASN A 314 -7.12 11.14 3.81
C ASN A 314 -6.61 10.13 2.76
N LEU A 315 -6.53 10.57 1.51
CA LEU A 315 -6.02 9.76 0.39
C LEU A 315 -4.50 9.83 0.32
N CYS A 316 -3.85 8.70 0.03
CA CYS A 316 -2.45 8.68 -0.33
C CYS A 316 -2.28 9.00 -1.82
N PRO A 317 -1.70 10.16 -2.20
CA PRO A 317 -1.55 10.54 -3.60
C PRO A 317 -0.63 9.59 -4.37
N HIS A 318 0.31 8.97 -3.68
CA HIS A 318 1.25 8.01 -4.26
C HIS A 318 0.58 6.68 -4.60
N MET A 319 -0.19 6.11 -3.67
CA MET A 319 -0.94 4.86 -3.90
C MET A 319 -1.99 5.03 -5.01
N LYS A 320 -2.62 6.21 -5.12
CA LYS A 320 -3.63 6.53 -6.15
C LYS A 320 -3.04 6.76 -7.55
N ARG A 321 -1.72 6.76 -7.68
CA ARG A 321 -1.07 6.72 -9.01
C ARG A 321 -1.22 5.36 -9.69
N ILE A 322 -1.42 4.31 -8.92
CA ILE A 322 -1.69 2.96 -9.43
C ILE A 322 -3.16 2.89 -9.83
N THR A 323 -3.42 2.64 -11.10
CA THR A 323 -4.76 2.58 -11.70
C THR A 323 -4.87 1.37 -12.61
N LEU A 324 -6.09 0.88 -12.86
CA LEU A 324 -6.32 -0.25 -13.78
C LEU A 324 -5.66 -0.04 -15.16
N PRO A 325 -5.79 1.15 -15.80
CA PRO A 325 -5.13 1.39 -17.08
C PRO A 325 -3.59 1.28 -17.03
N LYS A 326 -2.96 1.62 -15.91
CA LYS A 326 -1.50 1.52 -15.76
C LYS A 326 -1.03 0.11 -15.41
N ILE A 327 -1.91 -0.70 -14.83
CA ILE A 327 -1.65 -2.11 -14.55
C ILE A 327 -1.67 -2.91 -15.85
N LEU A 328 -2.62 -2.62 -16.77
CA LEU A 328 -2.74 -3.25 -18.08
C LEU A 328 -1.59 -2.86 -19.00
#